data_e112aaf9c8df3c1f537c4a291d997515
#
_entry.id   e112aaf9c8df3c1f537c4a291d997515
#
_cell.length_a   1.000
_cell.length_b   1.000
_cell.length_c   1.000
_cell.angle_alpha   90.00
_cell.angle_beta   90.00
_cell.angle_gamma   90.00
#
_symmetry.space_group_name_H-M   'P 1'
#
loop_
_entity.id
_entity.type
_entity.pdbx_description
1 polymer ?
#
loop_
_entity_poly.entity_id
_entity_poly.type
_entity_poly.pdbx_seq_one_letter_code
_entity_poly.pdbx_strand_id
1 'polypeptide(L)'
;NGNYSGPGFESCALDIIGTSQVTFTSGSNLIVNGLVNVASTASMTLESNANLVQVATGTNIGNITVKRESAQLVRLDHTLWSSPVAAQKLYAFSPNTLTNRFYVYNTPTNTYVTTGLSATTNFTIGKGYGVRAPNDHSTTPATWMGSFTGNPNNGNKSFTLVTTGTGFNLVGNPYP
;
A
#
# COMPACT_ATOMS: atom_id res chain seq x y z
N ASN A 1 20.00 -18.06 8.35
CA ASN A 1 18.89 -17.95 7.41
C ASN A 1 17.73 -18.79 7.91
N GLY A 2 16.64 -18.18 8.24
CA GLY A 2 15.43 -18.85 8.73
C GLY A 2 14.19 -18.17 8.17
N ASN A 3 13.12 -18.95 7.98
CA ASN A 3 11.84 -18.41 7.62
C ASN A 3 11.02 -18.24 8.90
N TYR A 4 10.20 -17.18 8.92
CA TYR A 4 9.25 -16.90 10.00
C TYR A 4 7.87 -16.66 9.39
N SER A 5 6.87 -17.28 9.98
CA SER A 5 5.48 -16.96 9.71
C SER A 5 4.71 -17.02 11.03
N GLY A 6 4.17 -15.88 11.47
CA GLY A 6 3.52 -15.80 12.77
C GLY A 6 3.00 -14.39 13.10
N PRO A 7 2.56 -14.20 14.36
CA PRO A 7 2.09 -12.92 14.85
C PRO A 7 3.24 -11.91 14.93
N GLY A 8 2.88 -10.61 14.99
CA GLY A 8 3.84 -9.56 15.28
C GLY A 8 4.39 -9.62 16.71
N PHE A 9 5.47 -8.92 16.92
CA PHE A 9 6.16 -8.77 18.19
C PHE A 9 6.70 -7.35 18.35
N GLU A 10 7.25 -7.02 19.51
CA GLU A 10 7.97 -5.77 19.72
C GLU A 10 9.48 -6.02 19.65
N SER A 11 10.21 -5.11 18.98
CA SER A 11 11.66 -5.18 18.83
C SER A 11 12.31 -3.79 18.81
N CYS A 12 13.60 -3.73 19.18
CA CYS A 12 14.38 -2.49 19.05
C CYS A 12 14.65 -2.12 17.59
N ALA A 13 14.92 -3.09 16.74
CA ALA A 13 15.10 -2.96 15.30
C ALA A 13 14.78 -4.30 14.64
N LEU A 14 14.58 -4.30 13.33
CA LEU A 14 14.32 -5.51 12.57
C LEU A 14 15.25 -5.58 11.36
N ASP A 15 16.16 -6.54 11.36
CA ASP A 15 17.05 -6.84 10.25
C ASP A 15 16.71 -8.22 9.67
N ILE A 16 16.29 -8.25 8.43
CA ILE A 16 16.00 -9.49 7.69
C ILE A 16 17.11 -9.70 6.66
N ILE A 17 17.94 -10.70 6.89
CA ILE A 17 19.21 -10.92 6.19
C ILE A 17 19.22 -12.21 5.39
N GLY A 18 20.20 -12.34 4.52
CA GLY A 18 20.41 -13.54 3.70
C GLY A 18 19.24 -13.78 2.75
N THR A 19 18.71 -15.00 2.75
CA THR A 19 17.54 -15.43 1.94
C THR A 19 16.32 -15.68 2.79
N SER A 20 16.25 -15.09 3.99
CA SER A 20 15.15 -15.27 4.94
C SER A 20 13.82 -14.76 4.38
N GLN A 21 12.75 -15.49 4.63
CA GLN A 21 11.38 -15.10 4.29
C GLN A 21 10.60 -14.91 5.58
N VAL A 22 10.09 -13.71 5.78
CA VAL A 22 9.37 -13.33 7.00
C VAL A 22 7.95 -12.91 6.64
N THR A 23 6.96 -13.54 7.26
CA THR A 23 5.55 -13.22 7.07
C THR A 23 4.87 -12.97 8.41
N PHE A 24 4.26 -11.80 8.55
CA PHE A 24 3.41 -11.46 9.68
C PHE A 24 1.95 -11.74 9.29
N THR A 25 1.31 -12.59 10.08
CA THR A 25 -0.03 -13.09 9.82
C THR A 25 -1.09 -12.02 10.06
N SER A 26 -2.27 -12.21 9.46
CA SER A 26 -3.41 -11.32 9.62
C SER A 26 -3.75 -11.07 11.09
N GLY A 27 -4.10 -9.82 11.42
CA GLY A 27 -4.46 -9.41 12.77
C GLY A 27 -3.27 -9.14 13.69
N SER A 28 -2.04 -9.27 13.21
CA SER A 28 -0.84 -9.05 14.04
C SER A 28 -0.38 -7.60 13.98
N ASN A 29 0.27 -7.14 15.08
CA ASN A 29 0.96 -5.87 15.14
C ASN A 29 2.45 -6.10 15.37
N LEU A 30 3.28 -5.66 14.43
CA LEU A 30 4.72 -5.60 14.58
C LEU A 30 5.11 -4.20 15.04
N ILE A 31 5.69 -4.08 16.23
CA ILE A 31 6.16 -2.80 16.77
C ILE A 31 7.69 -2.80 16.68
N VAL A 32 8.25 -1.85 15.93
CA VAL A 32 9.70 -1.68 15.79
C VAL A 32 10.09 -0.31 16.31
N ASN A 33 10.85 -0.28 17.39
CA ASN A 33 11.31 0.97 18.00
C ASN A 33 12.33 1.72 17.12
N GLY A 34 13.05 0.99 16.27
CA GLY A 34 14.04 1.51 15.31
C GLY A 34 13.60 1.39 13.85
N LEU A 35 14.55 1.02 13.01
CA LEU A 35 14.36 0.87 11.57
C LEU A 35 14.14 -0.60 11.18
N VAL A 36 13.54 -0.77 10.01
CA VAL A 36 13.38 -2.06 9.33
C VAL A 36 14.35 -2.12 8.16
N ASN A 37 15.20 -3.12 8.14
CA ASN A 37 16.14 -3.38 7.07
C ASN A 37 15.86 -4.77 6.47
N VAL A 38 15.61 -4.82 5.18
CA VAL A 38 15.36 -6.06 4.45
C VAL A 38 16.41 -6.19 3.34
N ALA A 39 17.25 -7.22 3.43
CA ALA A 39 18.26 -7.49 2.40
C ALA A 39 17.58 -7.75 1.05
N SER A 40 18.26 -7.44 -0.04
CA SER A 40 17.71 -7.61 -1.41
C SER A 40 17.40 -9.07 -1.79
N THR A 41 17.98 -10.02 -1.07
CA THR A 41 17.76 -11.47 -1.23
C THR A 41 16.71 -12.03 -0.25
N ALA A 42 16.29 -11.20 0.72
CA ALA A 42 15.28 -11.55 1.71
C ALA A 42 13.89 -11.01 1.33
N SER A 43 12.87 -11.44 2.02
CA SER A 43 11.52 -10.91 1.86
C SER A 43 10.81 -10.71 3.19
N MET A 44 9.99 -9.67 3.26
CA MET A 44 9.06 -9.40 4.36
C MET A 44 7.67 -9.19 3.82
N THR A 45 6.69 -9.89 4.35
CA THR A 45 5.27 -9.74 3.99
C THR A 45 4.46 -9.41 5.23
N LEU A 46 3.63 -8.39 5.13
CA LEU A 46 2.53 -8.11 6.05
C LEU A 46 1.24 -8.58 5.37
N GLU A 47 0.59 -9.60 5.94
CA GLU A 47 -0.71 -10.05 5.46
C GLU A 47 -1.79 -8.99 5.72
N SER A 48 -2.95 -9.12 5.10
CA SER A 48 -4.06 -8.19 5.32
C SER A 48 -4.40 -8.12 6.81
N ASN A 49 -4.62 -6.90 7.34
CA ASN A 49 -4.79 -6.58 8.77
C ASN A 49 -3.54 -6.78 9.65
N ALA A 50 -2.37 -7.13 9.09
CA ALA A 50 -1.13 -7.00 9.84
C ALA A 50 -0.61 -5.56 9.72
N ASN A 51 -0.07 -5.01 10.81
CA ASN A 51 0.39 -3.63 10.87
C ASN A 51 1.87 -3.58 11.27
N LEU A 52 2.59 -2.62 10.67
CA LEU A 52 3.93 -2.22 11.10
C LEU A 52 3.86 -0.84 11.75
N VAL A 53 4.14 -0.80 13.04
CA VAL A 53 4.24 0.43 13.83
C VAL A 53 5.70 0.72 14.10
N GLN A 54 6.21 1.83 13.58
CA GLN A 54 7.58 2.26 13.85
C GLN A 54 7.60 3.50 14.73
N VAL A 55 8.45 3.50 15.77
CA VAL A 55 8.58 4.58 16.73
C VAL A 55 9.65 5.58 16.28
N ALA A 56 10.83 5.10 15.90
CA ALA A 56 11.88 5.96 15.38
C ALA A 56 11.57 6.45 13.97
N THR A 57 11.89 7.69 13.69
CA THR A 57 11.86 8.28 12.36
C THR A 57 13.17 8.02 11.63
N GLY A 58 13.11 7.65 10.35
CA GLY A 58 14.31 7.41 9.54
C GLY A 58 13.96 6.67 8.26
N THR A 59 14.97 6.38 7.45
CA THR A 59 14.80 5.68 6.19
C THR A 59 15.03 4.19 6.39
N ASN A 60 13.99 3.40 6.16
CA ASN A 60 14.10 1.95 6.10
C ASN A 60 14.93 1.51 4.88
N ILE A 61 15.48 0.31 4.92
CA ILE A 61 16.25 -0.26 3.81
C ILE A 61 15.49 -1.47 3.25
N GLY A 62 15.49 -1.58 1.92
CA GLY A 62 14.84 -2.68 1.20
C GLY A 62 13.33 -2.53 1.07
N ASN A 63 12.74 -3.47 0.38
CA ASN A 63 11.32 -3.50 0.08
C ASN A 63 10.61 -4.54 0.93
N ILE A 64 9.36 -4.23 1.26
CA ILE A 64 8.42 -5.18 1.87
C ILE A 64 7.21 -5.33 0.97
N THR A 65 6.44 -6.39 1.19
CA THR A 65 5.11 -6.57 0.59
C THR A 65 4.06 -6.35 1.66
N VAL A 66 3.13 -5.43 1.39
CA VAL A 66 1.98 -5.14 2.26
C VAL A 66 0.72 -5.54 1.53
N LYS A 67 -0.02 -6.49 2.07
CA LYS A 67 -1.29 -6.94 1.52
C LYS A 67 -2.45 -6.25 2.24
N ARG A 68 -3.47 -5.87 1.47
CA ARG A 68 -4.71 -5.30 2.01
C ARG A 68 -5.89 -5.87 1.24
N GLU A 69 -6.86 -6.36 1.94
CA GLU A 69 -8.08 -6.93 1.37
C GLU A 69 -9.16 -5.86 1.29
N SER A 70 -9.84 -5.80 0.14
CA SER A 70 -10.99 -4.91 -0.03
C SER A 70 -12.23 -5.46 0.67
N ALA A 71 -13.28 -4.65 0.78
CA ALA A 71 -14.63 -5.18 0.92
C ALA A 71 -14.99 -6.08 -0.27
N GLN A 72 -16.09 -6.80 -0.18
CA GLN A 72 -16.59 -7.60 -1.31
C GLN A 72 -16.96 -6.69 -2.49
N LEU A 73 -16.45 -7.05 -3.65
CA LEU A 73 -16.66 -6.35 -4.92
C LEU A 73 -17.10 -7.35 -5.96
N VAL A 74 -17.78 -6.87 -7.00
CA VAL A 74 -17.96 -7.62 -8.25
C VAL A 74 -17.11 -6.97 -9.35
N ARG A 75 -16.83 -7.71 -10.41
CA ARG A 75 -16.14 -7.18 -11.58
C ARG A 75 -16.86 -5.93 -12.10
N LEU A 76 -16.13 -4.84 -12.31
CA LEU A 76 -16.52 -3.47 -12.66
C LEU A 76 -16.75 -2.54 -11.47
N ASP A 77 -16.87 -3.02 -10.25
CA ASP A 77 -16.88 -2.15 -9.07
C ASP A 77 -15.56 -1.41 -8.90
N HIS A 78 -15.61 -0.32 -8.17
CA HIS A 78 -14.45 0.51 -7.84
C HIS A 78 -14.24 0.52 -6.33
N THR A 79 -12.98 0.56 -5.94
CA THR A 79 -12.61 0.78 -4.53
C THR A 79 -11.47 1.78 -4.44
N LEU A 80 -11.23 2.28 -3.24
CA LEU A 80 -10.24 3.32 -2.98
C LEU A 80 -8.98 2.69 -2.37
N TRP A 81 -7.82 3.08 -2.91
CA TRP A 81 -6.52 2.59 -2.46
C TRP A 81 -5.55 3.73 -2.17
N SER A 82 -4.69 3.55 -1.18
CA SER A 82 -3.53 4.37 -0.89
C SER A 82 -2.34 3.46 -0.59
N SER A 83 -1.15 3.86 -1.02
CA SER A 83 0.03 2.99 -0.84
C SER A 83 0.68 3.21 0.52
N PRO A 84 0.93 2.13 1.28
CA PRO A 84 1.69 2.16 2.52
C PRO A 84 3.21 2.12 2.31
N VAL A 85 3.64 1.99 1.05
CA VAL A 85 5.06 1.90 0.68
C VAL A 85 5.41 2.95 -0.37
N ALA A 86 6.68 3.34 -0.40
CA ALA A 86 7.19 4.27 -1.39
C ALA A 86 7.36 3.60 -2.76
N ALA A 87 7.29 4.42 -3.82
CA ALA A 87 7.58 4.06 -5.21
C ALA A 87 6.70 2.95 -5.84
N GLN A 88 5.61 2.54 -5.18
CA GLN A 88 4.65 1.62 -5.81
C GLN A 88 4.02 2.29 -7.04
N LYS A 89 4.22 1.68 -8.20
CA LYS A 89 3.60 2.14 -9.45
C LYS A 89 2.11 1.82 -9.46
N LEU A 90 1.31 2.81 -9.89
CA LEU A 90 -0.15 2.72 -9.86
C LEU A 90 -0.66 1.57 -10.73
N TYR A 91 -0.20 1.46 -11.99
CA TYR A 91 -0.66 0.39 -12.89
C TYR A 91 -0.11 -0.99 -12.50
N ALA A 92 1.10 -1.05 -11.92
CA ALA A 92 1.68 -2.31 -11.45
C ALA A 92 0.97 -2.87 -10.21
N PHE A 93 0.25 -2.03 -9.46
CA PHE A 93 -0.59 -2.47 -8.34
C PHE A 93 -1.73 -3.39 -8.81
N SER A 94 -2.31 -3.13 -9.98
CA SER A 94 -3.38 -3.95 -10.56
C SER A 94 -3.19 -4.08 -12.07
N PRO A 95 -2.30 -4.98 -12.53
CA PRO A 95 -1.96 -5.11 -13.94
C PRO A 95 -3.13 -5.58 -14.81
N ASN A 96 -4.10 -6.27 -14.22
CA ASN A 96 -5.30 -6.75 -14.92
C ASN A 96 -6.45 -5.71 -14.95
N THR A 97 -6.26 -4.53 -14.34
CA THR A 97 -7.16 -3.40 -14.50
C THR A 97 -6.77 -2.58 -15.73
N LEU A 98 -7.74 -2.24 -16.58
CA LEU A 98 -7.49 -1.36 -17.73
C LEU A 98 -6.92 -0.02 -17.27
N THR A 99 -5.93 0.51 -17.98
CA THR A 99 -5.20 1.74 -17.61
C THR A 99 -6.11 2.98 -17.50
N ASN A 100 -7.23 3.01 -18.24
CA ASN A 100 -8.23 4.06 -18.15
C ASN A 100 -9.29 3.80 -17.04
N ARG A 101 -9.01 2.92 -16.11
CA ARG A 101 -9.87 2.59 -14.95
C ARG A 101 -9.17 2.82 -13.61
N PHE A 102 -8.12 3.64 -13.63
CA PHE A 102 -7.49 4.24 -12.46
C PHE A 102 -7.90 5.71 -12.42
N TYR A 103 -8.27 6.20 -11.26
CA TYR A 103 -8.86 7.53 -11.10
C TYR A 103 -8.14 8.33 -10.03
N VAL A 104 -7.94 9.60 -10.32
CA VAL A 104 -7.53 10.64 -9.37
C VAL A 104 -8.73 11.51 -9.07
N TYR A 105 -8.94 11.83 -7.81
CA TYR A 105 -9.93 12.83 -7.44
C TYR A 105 -9.41 14.23 -7.72
N ASN A 106 -10.18 14.99 -8.50
CA ASN A 106 -9.92 16.39 -8.84
C ASN A 106 -10.77 17.28 -7.93
N THR A 107 -10.17 17.84 -6.88
CA THR A 107 -10.84 18.71 -5.91
C THR A 107 -11.51 19.92 -6.54
N PRO A 108 -10.86 20.71 -7.44
CA PRO A 108 -11.49 21.88 -8.04
C PRO A 108 -12.81 21.59 -8.76
N THR A 109 -12.91 20.45 -9.42
CA THR A 109 -14.09 20.10 -10.24
C THR A 109 -15.02 19.10 -9.56
N ASN A 110 -14.65 18.58 -8.39
CA ASN A 110 -15.37 17.53 -7.65
C ASN A 110 -15.66 16.30 -8.52
N THR A 111 -14.65 15.84 -9.27
CA THR A 111 -14.80 14.71 -10.19
C THR A 111 -13.64 13.73 -10.08
N TYR A 112 -13.88 12.48 -10.45
CA TYR A 112 -12.81 11.52 -10.68
C TYR A 112 -12.36 11.61 -12.13
N VAL A 113 -11.03 11.74 -12.33
CA VAL A 113 -10.40 11.85 -13.66
C VAL A 113 -9.37 10.76 -13.88
N THR A 114 -9.17 10.37 -15.13
CA THR A 114 -8.15 9.38 -15.54
C THR A 114 -6.94 10.03 -16.21
N THR A 115 -6.99 11.34 -16.43
CA THR A 115 -5.93 12.10 -17.10
C THR A 115 -4.70 12.26 -16.22
N GLY A 116 -3.53 12.36 -16.85
CA GLY A 116 -2.25 12.56 -16.17
C GLY A 116 -1.65 11.29 -15.53
N LEU A 117 -2.25 10.12 -15.74
CA LEU A 117 -1.73 8.84 -15.28
C LEU A 117 -0.99 8.09 -16.40
N SER A 118 0.09 7.42 -16.04
CA SER A 118 0.95 6.65 -16.96
C SER A 118 1.54 5.42 -16.26
N ALA A 119 2.24 4.59 -17.02
CA ALA A 119 2.96 3.43 -16.48
C ALA A 119 4.07 3.81 -15.48
N THR A 120 4.54 5.05 -15.51
CA THR A 120 5.55 5.55 -14.57
C THR A 120 4.97 6.24 -13.35
N THR A 121 3.66 6.48 -13.30
CA THR A 121 2.99 7.14 -12.17
C THR A 121 3.05 6.26 -10.92
N ASN A 122 3.58 6.80 -9.83
CA ASN A 122 3.54 6.16 -8.52
C ASN A 122 2.31 6.62 -7.73
N PHE A 123 1.90 5.81 -6.75
CA PHE A 123 1.04 6.32 -5.69
C PHE A 123 1.74 7.49 -4.97
N THR A 124 1.07 8.61 -4.86
CA THR A 124 1.55 9.73 -4.05
C THR A 124 1.25 9.46 -2.58
N ILE A 125 2.21 9.69 -1.72
CA ILE A 125 2.06 9.48 -0.26
C ILE A 125 0.86 10.27 0.26
N GLY A 126 0.00 9.60 1.03
CA GLY A 126 -1.18 10.20 1.64
C GLY A 126 -2.34 10.49 0.69
N LYS A 127 -2.19 10.20 -0.61
CA LYS A 127 -3.25 10.39 -1.62
C LYS A 127 -4.00 9.09 -1.88
N GLY A 128 -5.32 9.18 -1.92
CA GLY A 128 -6.17 8.09 -2.37
C GLY A 128 -6.37 8.08 -3.89
N TYR A 129 -6.58 6.89 -4.43
CA TYR A 129 -6.87 6.64 -5.83
C TYR A 129 -8.05 5.70 -5.95
N GLY A 130 -8.96 5.99 -6.88
CA GLY A 130 -10.00 5.06 -7.27
C GLY A 130 -9.44 4.04 -8.28
N VAL A 131 -9.66 2.77 -8.04
CA VAL A 131 -9.24 1.70 -8.95
C VAL A 131 -10.40 0.74 -9.16
N ARG A 132 -10.73 0.47 -10.41
CA ARG A 132 -11.72 -0.54 -10.73
C ARG A 132 -11.16 -1.94 -10.44
N ALA A 133 -11.99 -2.84 -9.94
CA ALA A 133 -11.64 -4.24 -9.78
C ALA A 133 -11.01 -4.80 -11.07
N PRO A 134 -10.01 -5.70 -10.97
CA PRO A 134 -9.35 -6.30 -12.13
C PRO A 134 -10.33 -6.96 -13.09
N ASN A 135 -9.98 -7.05 -14.37
CA ASN A 135 -10.87 -7.64 -15.37
C ASN A 135 -11.16 -9.13 -15.15
N ASP A 136 -10.27 -9.81 -14.46
CA ASP A 136 -10.38 -11.20 -14.03
C ASP A 136 -11.01 -11.39 -12.65
N HIS A 137 -11.47 -10.30 -12.01
CA HIS A 137 -12.19 -10.37 -10.74
C HIS A 137 -13.55 -11.07 -10.93
N SER A 138 -14.04 -11.68 -9.85
CA SER A 138 -15.32 -12.41 -9.83
C SER A 138 -16.51 -11.52 -10.26
N THR A 139 -17.47 -12.12 -10.94
CA THR A 139 -18.79 -11.51 -11.20
C THR A 139 -19.78 -11.71 -10.05
N THR A 140 -19.44 -12.52 -9.05
CA THR A 140 -20.14 -12.64 -7.77
C THR A 140 -19.33 -11.94 -6.68
N PRO A 141 -19.97 -11.44 -5.60
CA PRO A 141 -19.25 -10.73 -4.54
C PRO A 141 -18.06 -11.52 -3.99
N ALA A 142 -16.88 -10.94 -4.07
CA ALA A 142 -15.63 -11.51 -3.58
C ALA A 142 -14.68 -10.39 -3.14
N THR A 143 -13.77 -10.67 -2.21
CA THR A 143 -12.74 -9.73 -1.83
C THR A 143 -11.63 -9.67 -2.87
N TRP A 144 -10.98 -8.53 -2.99
CA TRP A 144 -9.80 -8.33 -3.82
C TRP A 144 -8.59 -8.04 -2.94
N MET A 145 -7.57 -8.89 -3.05
CA MET A 145 -6.31 -8.71 -2.36
C MET A 145 -5.40 -7.75 -3.13
N GLY A 146 -5.30 -6.50 -2.66
CA GLY A 146 -4.31 -5.54 -3.13
C GLY A 146 -2.94 -5.84 -2.51
N SER A 147 -1.89 -5.81 -3.33
CA SER A 147 -0.51 -6.06 -2.89
C SER A 147 0.38 -4.89 -3.26
N PHE A 148 1.00 -4.27 -2.26
CA PHE A 148 1.91 -3.14 -2.42
C PHE A 148 3.33 -3.60 -2.12
N THR A 149 4.27 -3.33 -3.04
CA THR A 149 5.68 -3.67 -2.86
C THR A 149 6.56 -2.43 -2.97
N GLY A 150 7.35 -2.16 -1.94
CA GLY A 150 8.24 -1.02 -1.87
C GLY A 150 8.84 -0.81 -0.50
N ASN A 151 9.58 0.27 -0.34
CA ASN A 151 10.14 0.63 0.97
C ASN A 151 9.00 1.12 1.89
N PRO A 152 8.85 0.56 3.11
CA PRO A 152 7.76 0.94 4.01
C PRO A 152 7.87 2.40 4.42
N ASN A 153 6.76 3.13 4.30
CA ASN A 153 6.71 4.52 4.74
C ASN A 153 6.86 4.60 6.26
N ASN A 154 7.73 5.49 6.71
CA ASN A 154 8.04 5.72 8.13
C ASN A 154 8.19 7.22 8.41
N GLY A 155 8.08 7.61 9.67
CA GLY A 155 8.18 9.00 10.12
C GLY A 155 7.01 9.87 9.64
N ASN A 156 7.06 11.14 9.94
CA ASN A 156 5.99 12.08 9.59
C ASN A 156 5.83 12.21 8.07
N LYS A 157 4.61 11.99 7.59
CA LYS A 157 4.22 12.20 6.21
C LYS A 157 3.20 13.32 6.13
N SER A 158 3.43 14.28 5.25
CA SER A 158 2.52 15.39 5.00
C SER A 158 1.92 15.28 3.59
N PHE A 159 0.66 15.63 3.48
CA PHE A 159 -0.06 15.74 2.23
C PHE A 159 -0.73 17.12 2.18
N THR A 160 -0.41 17.89 1.13
CA THR A 160 -0.97 19.23 0.97
C THR A 160 -2.40 19.12 0.45
N LEU A 161 -3.35 19.69 1.20
CA LEU A 161 -4.74 19.75 0.79
C LEU A 161 -4.95 20.85 -0.25
N VAL A 162 -5.77 20.56 -1.25
CA VAL A 162 -6.28 21.54 -2.22
C VAL A 162 -7.52 22.18 -1.62
N THR A 163 -7.54 23.51 -1.54
CA THR A 163 -8.64 24.29 -0.91
C THR A 163 -9.53 24.99 -1.92
N THR A 164 -9.18 24.95 -3.21
CA THR A 164 -9.98 25.55 -4.29
C THR A 164 -11.12 24.62 -4.72
N GLY A 165 -12.17 25.21 -5.31
CA GLY A 165 -13.38 24.47 -5.70
C GLY A 165 -14.18 24.04 -4.49
N THR A 166 -14.51 22.75 -4.40
CA THR A 166 -15.28 22.19 -3.27
C THR A 166 -14.48 22.01 -2.00
N GLY A 167 -13.15 22.00 -2.08
CA GLY A 167 -12.25 21.74 -0.94
C GLY A 167 -12.19 20.27 -0.48
N PHE A 168 -12.96 19.35 -1.08
CA PHE A 168 -12.87 17.92 -0.75
C PHE A 168 -11.59 17.32 -1.29
N ASN A 169 -10.92 16.49 -0.49
CA ASN A 169 -9.70 15.81 -0.87
C ASN A 169 -9.82 14.31 -0.59
N LEU A 170 -9.34 13.48 -1.51
CA LEU A 170 -9.24 12.05 -1.31
C LEU A 170 -7.88 11.72 -0.69
N VAL A 171 -7.87 11.49 0.59
CA VAL A 171 -6.68 11.11 1.37
C VAL A 171 -6.73 9.65 1.78
N GLY A 172 -5.58 9.06 2.05
CA GLY A 172 -5.47 7.67 2.51
C GLY A 172 -4.34 7.49 3.52
N ASN A 173 -4.40 6.41 4.29
CA ASN A 173 -3.34 6.06 5.22
C ASN A 173 -2.05 5.74 4.46
N PRO A 174 -0.92 6.43 4.73
CA PRO A 174 0.34 6.18 4.06
C PRO A 174 1.20 5.10 4.73
N TYR A 175 0.76 4.47 5.81
CA TYR A 175 1.58 3.53 6.60
C TYR A 175 1.13 2.08 6.45
N PRO A 176 2.09 1.14 6.60
CA PRO A 176 1.82 -0.29 6.57
C PRO A 176 0.94 -0.78 7.71
#